data_6ee9c5ff7d99a80e33d0565bd46894e1
#
_entry.id   6ee9c5ff7d99a80e33d0565bd46894e1
#
_cell.length_a   1.000
_cell.length_b   1.000
_cell.length_c   1.000
_cell.angle_alpha   90.00
_cell.angle_beta   90.00
_cell.angle_gamma   90.00
#
_symmetry.space_group_name_H-M   'P 1'
#
loop_
_entity.id
_entity.type
_entity.pdbx_description
1 polymer ?
#
loop_
_entity_poly.entity_id
_entity_poly.type
_entity_poly.pdbx_seq_one_letter_code
_entity_poly.pdbx_strand_id
1 'polypeptide(L)'
;MGTIFVDNLEPQSGTSLTLGASGDTVGLASGASQTLAINTPAFKARKTSDQAITHGATAKVLYETEDLDTDSAFASSKFTVPSGKDGEYFFSWSFDIINTSNQLEAWNTYLYKNGSSVFETVWNSGNGSNVFRRINHSYSCIQDAVASDYFEIYMYYESTGSTAGNLLQANKANFFTGFKLIGA
;
A
#
# COMPACT_ATOMS: atom_id res chain seq x y z
N MET A 1 23.25 22.80 -36.19
CA MET A 1 22.43 21.87 -35.40
C MET A 1 22.41 20.56 -36.18
N GLY A 2 22.87 19.47 -35.60
CA GLY A 2 22.87 18.14 -36.24
C GLY A 2 21.63 17.37 -35.82
N THR A 3 21.01 16.66 -36.73
CA THR A 3 19.88 15.76 -36.48
C THR A 3 20.31 14.35 -36.85
N ILE A 4 20.09 13.40 -35.97
CA ILE A 4 20.31 11.97 -36.24
C ILE A 4 18.95 11.31 -36.43
N PHE A 5 18.74 10.66 -37.54
CA PHE A 5 17.55 9.87 -37.83
C PHE A 5 17.92 8.40 -37.76
N VAL A 6 17.37 7.70 -36.79
CA VAL A 6 17.58 6.25 -36.61
C VAL A 6 16.27 5.59 -36.18
N ASP A 7 16.01 4.37 -36.67
CA ASP A 7 14.85 3.58 -36.28
C ASP A 7 15.09 2.90 -34.90
N ASN A 8 16.37 2.60 -34.60
CA ASN A 8 16.80 2.01 -33.34
C ASN A 8 18.17 2.56 -32.94
N LEU A 9 18.39 2.74 -31.63
CA LEU A 9 19.65 3.19 -31.07
C LEU A 9 20.07 2.18 -30.02
N GLU A 10 21.12 1.39 -30.33
CA GLU A 10 21.63 0.34 -29.45
C GLU A 10 23.09 0.63 -29.05
N PRO A 11 23.53 0.17 -27.85
CA PRO A 11 24.93 0.25 -27.50
C PRO A 11 25.76 -0.69 -28.42
N GLN A 12 26.91 -0.21 -28.89
CA GLN A 12 27.79 -1.00 -29.72
C GLN A 12 28.32 -2.26 -29.00
N SER A 13 28.44 -2.20 -27.70
CA SER A 13 28.80 -3.29 -26.81
C SER A 13 28.26 -3.05 -25.40
N GLY A 14 27.97 -4.13 -24.66
CA GLY A 14 27.40 -4.03 -23.32
C GLY A 14 25.90 -3.77 -23.33
N THR A 15 25.37 -3.35 -22.19
CA THR A 15 23.93 -3.20 -21.95
C THR A 15 23.50 -1.74 -21.67
N SER A 16 24.43 -0.80 -21.76
CA SER A 16 24.15 0.61 -21.43
C SER A 16 24.35 1.52 -22.63
N LEU A 17 23.36 2.36 -22.92
CA LEU A 17 23.45 3.48 -23.82
C LEU A 17 23.39 4.76 -23.03
N THR A 18 24.45 5.59 -23.07
CA THR A 18 24.46 6.90 -22.40
C THR A 18 24.11 7.99 -23.42
N LEU A 19 23.09 8.77 -23.12
CA LEU A 19 22.66 9.93 -23.90
C LEU A 19 22.99 11.19 -23.13
N GLY A 20 23.81 12.08 -23.73
CA GLY A 20 24.26 13.33 -23.11
C GLY A 20 25.42 13.17 -22.15
N ALA A 21 25.90 14.28 -21.61
CA ALA A 21 26.94 14.38 -20.60
C ALA A 21 26.38 15.02 -19.32
N SER A 22 27.22 15.15 -18.28
CA SER A 22 26.81 15.79 -17.04
C SER A 22 26.35 17.25 -17.30
N GLY A 23 25.11 17.56 -16.92
CA GLY A 23 24.49 18.86 -17.13
C GLY A 23 23.61 18.95 -18.39
N ASP A 24 23.63 17.94 -19.28
CA ASP A 24 22.75 17.91 -20.43
C ASP A 24 21.31 17.52 -20.04
N THR A 25 20.34 18.03 -20.79
CA THR A 25 18.93 17.65 -20.66
C THR A 25 18.52 16.77 -21.83
N VAL A 26 18.02 15.57 -21.55
CA VAL A 26 17.40 14.70 -22.56
C VAL A 26 15.88 14.91 -22.49
N GLY A 27 15.32 15.58 -23.50
CA GLY A 27 13.89 15.84 -23.60
C GLY A 27 13.21 14.95 -24.62
N LEU A 28 11.95 14.59 -24.36
CA LEU A 28 11.09 13.94 -25.34
C LEU A 28 10.33 15.00 -26.15
N ALA A 29 10.17 14.75 -27.44
CA ALA A 29 9.33 15.59 -28.29
C ALA A 29 7.86 15.54 -27.83
N SER A 30 7.08 16.58 -28.15
CA SER A 30 5.64 16.59 -27.90
C SER A 30 4.96 15.39 -28.58
N GLY A 31 4.19 14.63 -27.80
CA GLY A 31 3.53 13.39 -28.27
C GLY A 31 4.38 12.12 -28.18
N ALA A 32 5.69 12.22 -27.89
CA ALA A 32 6.49 11.04 -27.58
C ALA A 32 6.24 10.57 -26.13
N SER A 33 6.26 9.27 -25.92
CA SER A 33 6.11 8.65 -24.60
C SER A 33 7.36 7.88 -24.19
N GLN A 34 7.69 7.95 -22.90
CA GLN A 34 8.72 7.12 -22.31
C GLN A 34 8.07 5.90 -21.65
N THR A 35 8.52 4.71 -22.01
CA THR A 35 8.01 3.47 -21.44
C THR A 35 8.85 2.92 -20.28
N LEU A 36 9.95 3.60 -19.93
CA LEU A 36 11.00 3.06 -19.03
C LEU A 36 10.79 3.35 -17.54
N ALA A 37 9.92 4.30 -17.18
CA ALA A 37 9.69 4.67 -15.79
C ALA A 37 8.19 4.52 -15.46
N ILE A 38 7.77 3.32 -15.14
CA ILE A 38 6.40 3.02 -14.71
C ILE A 38 6.40 2.66 -13.22
N ASN A 39 5.43 3.22 -12.47
CA ASN A 39 5.20 2.88 -11.06
C ASN A 39 4.57 1.48 -10.92
N THR A 40 5.26 0.45 -11.42
CA THR A 40 4.82 -0.94 -11.25
C THR A 40 5.86 -1.76 -10.52
N PRO A 41 5.41 -2.69 -9.70
CA PRO A 41 4.03 -3.07 -9.44
C PRO A 41 3.23 -1.96 -8.72
N ALA A 42 1.94 -1.90 -9.01
CA ALA A 42 0.97 -1.06 -8.33
C ALA A 42 -0.31 -1.86 -8.08
N PHE A 43 -0.87 -1.72 -6.89
CA PHE A 43 -2.11 -2.40 -6.53
C PHE A 43 -3.04 -1.49 -5.72
N LYS A 44 -4.33 -1.81 -5.76
CA LYS A 44 -5.36 -1.29 -4.87
C LYS A 44 -6.40 -2.37 -4.63
N ALA A 45 -6.58 -2.73 -3.39
CA ALA A 45 -7.59 -3.69 -2.95
C ALA A 45 -8.49 -3.07 -1.89
N ARG A 46 -9.73 -3.53 -1.80
CA ARG A 46 -10.75 -3.02 -0.88
C ARG A 46 -11.62 -4.12 -0.30
N LYS A 47 -12.29 -3.78 0.79
CA LYS A 47 -13.30 -4.64 1.39
C LYS A 47 -14.61 -4.58 0.59
N THR A 48 -15.26 -5.73 0.50
CA THR A 48 -16.62 -5.89 -0.05
C THR A 48 -17.58 -6.56 0.93
N SER A 49 -17.08 -7.01 2.08
CA SER A 49 -17.88 -7.52 3.19
C SER A 49 -17.40 -6.96 4.53
N ASP A 50 -18.30 -6.87 5.50
CA ASP A 50 -17.92 -6.49 6.85
C ASP A 50 -17.09 -7.60 7.50
N GLN A 51 -16.11 -7.21 8.32
CA GLN A 51 -15.26 -8.14 9.04
C GLN A 51 -15.32 -7.86 10.54
N ALA A 52 -15.77 -8.83 11.31
CA ALA A 52 -15.74 -8.74 12.77
C ALA A 52 -14.30 -8.80 13.29
N ILE A 53 -13.96 -7.90 14.21
CA ILE A 53 -12.70 -7.91 14.95
C ILE A 53 -13.01 -8.14 16.44
N THR A 54 -12.40 -9.17 17.00
CA THR A 54 -12.60 -9.55 18.39
C THR A 54 -11.90 -8.55 19.32
N HIS A 55 -12.56 -8.17 20.42
CA HIS A 55 -11.96 -7.36 21.47
C HIS A 55 -10.66 -8.01 22.00
N GLY A 56 -9.63 -7.17 22.18
CA GLY A 56 -8.33 -7.59 22.68
C GLY A 56 -7.51 -8.46 21.70
N ALA A 57 -7.93 -8.56 20.45
CA ALA A 57 -7.23 -9.38 19.46
C ALA A 57 -6.68 -8.55 18.30
N THR A 58 -5.54 -9.01 17.78
CA THR A 58 -4.99 -8.53 16.50
C THR A 58 -5.44 -9.48 15.40
N ALA A 59 -6.00 -8.92 14.33
CA ALA A 59 -6.47 -9.68 13.20
C ALA A 59 -5.97 -9.09 11.88
N LYS A 60 -5.70 -9.96 10.89
CA LYS A 60 -5.43 -9.54 9.52
C LYS A 60 -6.67 -8.89 8.92
N VAL A 61 -6.50 -7.75 8.28
CA VAL A 61 -7.58 -7.10 7.51
C VAL A 61 -7.73 -7.81 6.17
N LEU A 62 -8.96 -8.22 5.87
CA LEU A 62 -9.29 -8.92 4.63
C LEU A 62 -9.77 -7.92 3.58
N TYR A 63 -9.20 -8.01 2.38
CA TYR A 63 -9.58 -7.24 1.20
C TYR A 63 -9.97 -8.23 0.11
N GLU A 64 -11.24 -8.20 -0.31
CA GLU A 64 -11.83 -9.25 -1.15
C GLU A 64 -11.89 -8.88 -2.63
N THR A 65 -11.63 -7.60 -2.96
CA THR A 65 -11.68 -7.12 -4.35
C THR A 65 -10.44 -6.29 -4.67
N GLU A 66 -9.84 -6.61 -5.79
CA GLU A 66 -8.74 -5.86 -6.40
C GLU A 66 -9.32 -4.87 -7.41
N ASP A 67 -9.14 -3.58 -7.17
CA ASP A 67 -9.51 -2.52 -8.11
C ASP A 67 -8.39 -2.26 -9.13
N LEU A 68 -7.14 -2.57 -8.75
CA LEU A 68 -5.94 -2.47 -9.57
C LEU A 68 -4.94 -3.52 -9.08
N ASP A 69 -4.34 -4.25 -10.00
CA ASP A 69 -3.14 -5.06 -9.77
C ASP A 69 -2.38 -5.23 -11.10
N THR A 70 -1.29 -4.48 -11.27
CA THR A 70 -0.59 -4.41 -12.57
C THR A 70 0.30 -5.61 -12.85
N ASP A 71 0.74 -6.31 -11.82
CA ASP A 71 1.74 -7.39 -11.92
C ASP A 71 1.22 -8.71 -11.32
N SER A 72 -0.08 -8.81 -11.02
CA SER A 72 -0.69 -9.95 -10.31
C SER A 72 0.02 -10.25 -8.97
N ALA A 73 0.37 -9.17 -8.28
CA ALA A 73 1.19 -9.19 -7.07
C ALA A 73 0.37 -9.18 -5.78
N PHE A 74 -0.94 -8.97 -5.88
CA PHE A 74 -1.85 -8.96 -4.74
C PHE A 74 -2.73 -10.20 -4.75
N ALA A 75 -2.71 -10.98 -3.67
CA ALA A 75 -3.55 -12.15 -3.49
C ALA A 75 -3.78 -12.43 -2.00
N SER A 76 -4.95 -12.96 -1.63
CA SER A 76 -5.27 -13.35 -0.25
C SER A 76 -5.01 -12.22 0.76
N SER A 77 -5.39 -10.99 0.41
CA SER A 77 -5.19 -9.78 1.23
C SER A 77 -3.71 -9.53 1.57
N LYS A 78 -2.83 -9.79 0.61
CA LYS A 78 -1.38 -9.69 0.74
C LYS A 78 -0.79 -9.20 -0.59
N PHE A 79 0.07 -8.18 -0.53
CA PHE A 79 0.93 -7.78 -1.64
C PHE A 79 2.27 -8.50 -1.52
N THR A 80 2.76 -9.08 -2.60
CA THR A 80 4.07 -9.75 -2.67
C THR A 80 4.90 -9.09 -3.76
N VAL A 81 6.13 -8.69 -3.43
CA VAL A 81 7.05 -8.03 -4.38
C VAL A 81 7.45 -9.01 -5.48
N PRO A 82 7.17 -8.71 -6.77
CA PRO A 82 7.56 -9.57 -7.87
C PRO A 82 9.07 -9.58 -8.09
N SER A 83 9.56 -10.63 -8.77
CA SER A 83 10.97 -10.74 -9.16
C SER A 83 11.44 -9.55 -10.00
N GLY A 84 12.62 -9.00 -9.67
CA GLY A 84 13.21 -7.86 -10.36
C GLY A 84 12.53 -6.51 -10.05
N LYS A 85 11.71 -6.45 -9.01
CA LYS A 85 11.01 -5.24 -8.58
C LYS A 85 11.48 -4.73 -7.21
N ASP A 86 12.72 -5.02 -6.83
CA ASP A 86 13.34 -4.50 -5.61
C ASP A 86 13.35 -2.97 -5.59
N GLY A 87 13.23 -2.36 -4.41
CA GLY A 87 13.31 -0.92 -4.22
C GLY A 87 12.32 -0.40 -3.18
N GLU A 88 12.14 0.91 -3.16
CA GLU A 88 11.24 1.61 -2.25
C GLU A 88 9.79 1.54 -2.73
N TYR A 89 8.90 1.28 -1.79
CA TYR A 89 7.46 1.17 -2.02
C TYR A 89 6.69 2.16 -1.15
N PHE A 90 5.78 2.90 -1.76
CA PHE A 90 4.76 3.64 -1.03
C PHE A 90 3.57 2.74 -0.76
N PHE A 91 3.15 2.70 0.51
CA PHE A 91 1.93 2.03 0.94
C PHE A 91 0.97 3.01 1.59
N SER A 92 -0.33 2.84 1.35
CA SER A 92 -1.38 3.54 2.05
C SER A 92 -2.56 2.62 2.31
N TRP A 93 -3.16 2.76 3.48
CA TRP A 93 -4.36 2.00 3.85
C TRP A 93 -5.30 2.87 4.65
N SER A 94 -6.56 2.51 4.59
CA SER A 94 -7.61 3.15 5.36
C SER A 94 -8.52 2.09 5.95
N PHE A 95 -9.11 2.41 7.07
CA PHE A 95 -10.13 1.58 7.69
C PHE A 95 -11.26 2.43 8.25
N ASP A 96 -12.42 1.82 8.29
CA ASP A 96 -13.66 2.35 8.86
C ASP A 96 -14.20 1.29 9.83
N ILE A 97 -14.03 1.53 11.12
CA ILE A 97 -14.43 0.60 12.18
C ILE A 97 -15.60 1.14 12.97
N ILE A 98 -16.56 0.29 13.27
CA ILE A 98 -17.71 0.58 14.12
C ILE A 98 -17.81 -0.39 15.30
N ASN A 99 -18.19 0.13 16.45
CA ASN A 99 -18.76 -0.65 17.56
C ASN A 99 -20.21 -0.23 17.78
N THR A 100 -21.15 -1.12 17.54
CA THR A 100 -22.58 -0.81 17.61
C THR A 100 -23.07 -0.51 19.04
N SER A 101 -22.32 -0.91 20.05
CA SER A 101 -22.60 -0.63 21.47
C SER A 101 -22.02 0.71 21.93
N ASN A 102 -21.43 1.51 21.01
CA ASN A 102 -20.79 2.80 21.31
C ASN A 102 -19.64 2.67 22.35
N GLN A 103 -18.82 1.65 22.21
CA GLN A 103 -17.79 1.29 23.19
C GLN A 103 -16.39 1.20 22.60
N LEU A 104 -16.15 1.70 21.39
CA LEU A 104 -14.83 1.73 20.76
C LEU A 104 -13.88 2.57 21.62
N GLU A 105 -12.87 1.94 22.18
CA GLU A 105 -11.91 2.54 23.12
C GLU A 105 -10.54 2.74 22.52
N ALA A 106 -10.00 1.69 21.89
CA ALA A 106 -8.67 1.74 21.30
C ALA A 106 -8.59 0.90 20.01
N TRP A 107 -7.66 1.28 19.16
CA TRP A 107 -7.24 0.49 18.02
C TRP A 107 -5.79 0.78 17.67
N ASN A 108 -5.09 -0.26 17.18
CA ASN A 108 -3.80 -0.11 16.54
C ASN A 108 -3.92 -0.64 15.12
N THR A 109 -3.19 -0.05 14.20
CA THR A 109 -3.03 -0.62 12.87
C THR A 109 -1.57 -0.83 12.56
N TYR A 110 -1.29 -1.89 11.84
CA TYR A 110 0.05 -2.34 11.54
C TYR A 110 0.20 -2.62 10.05
N LEU A 111 1.34 -2.21 9.49
CA LEU A 111 1.85 -2.81 8.27
C LEU A 111 2.83 -3.91 8.68
N TYR A 112 2.57 -5.12 8.25
CA TYR A 112 3.47 -6.26 8.43
C TYR A 112 4.27 -6.51 7.16
N LYS A 113 5.57 -6.72 7.32
CA LYS A 113 6.47 -7.22 6.29
C LYS A 113 6.95 -8.60 6.73
N ASN A 114 6.73 -9.63 5.91
CA ASN A 114 7.16 -11.00 6.18
C ASN A 114 6.73 -11.53 7.56
N GLY A 115 5.51 -11.19 7.98
CA GLY A 115 4.95 -11.62 9.25
C GLY A 115 5.38 -10.81 10.48
N SER A 116 6.18 -9.75 10.31
CA SER A 116 6.62 -8.88 11.39
C SER A 116 6.14 -7.45 11.17
N SER A 117 5.74 -6.74 12.24
CA SER A 117 5.33 -5.34 12.15
C SER A 117 6.52 -4.45 11.79
N VAL A 118 6.37 -3.66 10.72
CA VAL A 118 7.34 -2.63 10.28
C VAL A 118 6.80 -1.22 10.42
N PHE A 119 5.50 -1.09 10.68
CA PHE A 119 4.83 0.17 10.98
C PHE A 119 3.68 -0.10 11.94
N GLU A 120 3.55 0.74 12.95
CA GLU A 120 2.47 0.67 13.93
C GLU A 120 1.95 2.07 14.24
N THR A 121 0.63 2.18 14.37
CA THR A 121 -0.02 3.34 14.98
C THR A 121 -0.91 2.91 16.10
N VAL A 122 -0.91 3.68 17.17
CA VAL A 122 -1.70 3.43 18.36
C VAL A 122 -2.65 4.59 18.59
N TRP A 123 -3.91 4.29 18.81
CA TRP A 123 -4.86 5.25 19.30
C TRP A 123 -5.61 4.68 20.49
N ASN A 124 -5.79 5.51 21.52
CA ASN A 124 -6.51 5.15 22.74
C ASN A 124 -7.24 6.38 23.27
N SER A 125 -8.52 6.22 23.64
CA SER A 125 -9.34 7.30 24.20
C SER A 125 -9.01 7.61 25.66
N GLY A 126 -8.15 6.84 26.30
CA GLY A 126 -7.85 6.97 27.73
C GLY A 126 -8.84 6.22 28.61
N ASN A 127 -9.37 6.78 29.65
CA ASN A 127 -10.10 6.10 30.70
C ASN A 127 -11.59 5.86 30.40
N GLY A 128 -11.96 4.96 29.53
CA GLY A 128 -13.31 4.38 29.46
C GLY A 128 -14.53 5.31 29.38
N SER A 129 -14.34 6.62 29.55
CA SER A 129 -15.41 7.63 29.55
C SER A 129 -15.60 8.30 28.19
N ASN A 130 -14.59 8.25 27.33
CA ASN A 130 -14.61 8.84 25.99
C ASN A 130 -14.53 7.73 24.94
N VAL A 131 -15.65 7.10 24.67
CA VAL A 131 -15.77 6.02 23.71
C VAL A 131 -16.43 6.53 22.43
N PHE A 132 -16.05 5.94 21.30
CA PHE A 132 -16.62 6.27 20.00
C PHE A 132 -17.49 5.13 19.49
N ARG A 133 -18.42 5.49 18.64
CA ARG A 133 -19.21 4.53 17.90
C ARG A 133 -18.50 4.07 16.63
N ARG A 134 -17.89 5.04 15.92
CA ARG A 134 -17.31 4.80 14.59
C ARG A 134 -16.14 5.73 14.35
N ILE A 135 -15.13 5.21 13.71
CA ILE A 135 -13.95 5.96 13.31
C ILE A 135 -13.51 5.53 11.91
N ASN A 136 -13.09 6.51 11.13
CA ASN A 136 -12.38 6.32 9.87
C ASN A 136 -11.01 6.98 9.97
N HIS A 137 -9.96 6.22 9.65
CA HIS A 137 -8.58 6.71 9.61
C HIS A 137 -7.84 6.16 8.39
N SER A 138 -6.84 6.93 7.95
CA SER A 138 -5.94 6.53 6.87
C SER A 138 -4.49 6.75 7.31
N TYR A 139 -3.61 5.86 6.86
CA TYR A 139 -2.18 5.91 7.11
C TYR A 139 -1.39 5.63 5.84
N SER A 140 -0.14 6.07 5.84
CA SER A 140 0.78 5.79 4.74
C SER A 140 2.22 5.75 5.23
N CYS A 141 3.05 5.00 4.54
CA CYS A 141 4.50 4.95 4.79
C CYS A 141 5.24 4.54 3.52
N ILE A 142 6.56 4.67 3.57
CA ILE A 142 7.49 4.12 2.58
C ILE A 142 8.26 2.99 3.25
N GLN A 143 8.49 1.90 2.51
CA GLN A 143 9.25 0.73 2.97
C GLN A 143 10.15 0.25 1.85
N ASP A 144 11.41 -0.05 2.19
CA ASP A 144 12.29 -0.82 1.33
C ASP A 144 11.83 -2.28 1.21
N ALA A 145 11.91 -2.84 0.01
CA ALA A 145 11.48 -4.21 -0.25
C ALA A 145 12.28 -4.87 -1.35
N VAL A 146 12.50 -6.18 -1.19
CA VAL A 146 13.14 -7.04 -2.19
C VAL A 146 12.16 -8.09 -2.68
N ALA A 147 12.49 -8.72 -3.80
CA ALA A 147 11.67 -9.78 -4.40
C ALA A 147 11.28 -10.85 -3.36
N SER A 148 10.02 -11.24 -3.38
CA SER A 148 9.37 -12.16 -2.44
C SER A 148 9.05 -11.60 -1.06
N ASP A 149 9.47 -10.39 -0.70
CA ASP A 149 8.91 -9.73 0.47
C ASP A 149 7.40 -9.56 0.31
N TYR A 150 6.65 -9.74 1.38
CA TYR A 150 5.21 -9.53 1.35
C TYR A 150 4.72 -8.59 2.46
N PHE A 151 3.63 -7.89 2.15
CA PHE A 151 3.03 -6.89 3.02
C PHE A 151 1.55 -7.18 3.26
N GLU A 152 1.14 -7.01 4.52
CA GLU A 152 -0.21 -7.26 5.00
C GLU A 152 -0.62 -6.20 6.02
N ILE A 153 -1.91 -5.88 6.08
CA ILE A 153 -2.45 -4.98 7.09
C ILE A 153 -3.07 -5.80 8.21
N TYR A 154 -2.70 -5.47 9.44
CA TYR A 154 -3.31 -6.00 10.65
C TYR A 154 -3.94 -4.87 11.46
N MET A 155 -4.92 -5.22 12.27
CA MET A 155 -5.58 -4.31 13.20
C MET A 155 -5.78 -4.98 14.56
N TYR A 156 -5.43 -4.27 15.62
CA TYR A 156 -5.85 -4.54 16.99
C TYR A 156 -7.06 -3.67 17.31
N TYR A 157 -7.98 -4.20 18.09
CA TYR A 157 -9.19 -3.53 18.48
C TYR A 157 -9.51 -3.75 19.95
N GLU A 158 -9.98 -2.69 20.63
CA GLU A 158 -10.39 -2.73 22.02
C GLU A 158 -11.69 -1.95 22.24
N SER A 159 -12.52 -2.43 23.17
CA SER A 159 -13.76 -1.80 23.59
C SER A 159 -13.96 -1.92 25.11
N THR A 160 -14.58 -0.92 25.71
CA THR A 160 -14.84 -0.90 27.18
C THR A 160 -15.74 -2.04 27.65
N GLY A 161 -16.62 -2.54 26.78
CA GLY A 161 -17.57 -3.62 27.10
C GLY A 161 -17.14 -5.01 26.61
N SER A 162 -15.87 -5.20 26.22
CA SER A 162 -15.37 -6.44 25.63
C SER A 162 -16.21 -6.97 24.46
N THR A 163 -16.86 -6.09 23.72
CA THR A 163 -17.68 -6.40 22.54
C THR A 163 -16.86 -6.33 21.25
N ALA A 164 -17.23 -7.11 20.25
CA ALA A 164 -16.57 -7.07 18.95
C ALA A 164 -16.83 -5.74 18.21
N GLY A 165 -15.86 -5.31 17.43
CA GLY A 165 -16.02 -4.27 16.41
C GLY A 165 -16.19 -4.87 15.03
N ASN A 166 -16.60 -4.04 14.07
CA ASN A 166 -16.67 -4.42 12.67
C ASN A 166 -15.92 -3.42 11.79
N LEU A 167 -15.02 -3.93 10.95
CA LEU A 167 -14.50 -3.20 9.80
C LEU A 167 -15.57 -3.20 8.71
N LEU A 168 -16.02 -2.01 8.33
CA LEU A 168 -17.16 -1.88 7.41
C LEU A 168 -16.72 -1.96 5.94
N GLN A 169 -17.52 -2.60 5.12
CA GLN A 169 -17.39 -2.54 3.65
C GLN A 169 -17.93 -1.22 3.06
N ALA A 170 -18.76 -0.51 3.82
CA ALA A 170 -19.50 0.65 3.36
C ALA A 170 -18.56 1.78 2.86
N ASN A 171 -19.01 2.46 1.79
CA ASN A 171 -18.36 3.65 1.23
C ASN A 171 -16.94 3.43 0.68
N LYS A 172 -16.49 2.19 0.48
CA LYS A 172 -15.13 1.87 0.00
C LYS A 172 -14.02 2.49 0.87
N ALA A 173 -14.32 2.70 2.16
CA ALA A 173 -13.41 3.37 3.09
C ALA A 173 -12.32 2.46 3.63
N ASN A 174 -12.46 1.14 3.48
CA ASN A 174 -11.44 0.16 3.83
C ASN A 174 -10.71 -0.30 2.57
N PHE A 175 -9.50 0.18 2.39
CA PHE A 175 -8.64 -0.18 1.26
C PHE A 175 -7.18 -0.36 1.69
N PHE A 176 -6.43 -1.08 0.87
CA PHE A 176 -4.98 -1.15 0.91
C PHE A 176 -4.46 -0.93 -0.50
N THR A 177 -3.51 -0.03 -0.66
CA THR A 177 -2.90 0.32 -1.94
C THR A 177 -1.42 0.52 -1.77
N GLY A 178 -0.67 0.29 -2.82
CA GLY A 178 0.76 0.58 -2.87
C GLY A 178 1.30 0.54 -4.28
N PHE A 179 2.47 1.11 -4.45
CA PHE A 179 3.21 1.11 -5.70
C PHE A 179 4.69 1.31 -5.46
N LYS A 180 5.50 0.81 -6.39
CA LYS A 180 6.94 1.05 -6.39
C LYS A 180 7.25 2.49 -6.73
N LEU A 181 8.16 3.13 -5.99
CA LEU A 181 8.69 4.44 -6.32
C LEU A 181 9.67 4.35 -7.50
N ILE A 182 9.61 5.34 -8.40
CA ILE A 182 10.54 5.44 -9.53
C ILE A 182 11.76 6.24 -9.07
N GLY A 183 12.95 5.69 -9.34
CA GLY A 183 14.22 6.38 -9.08
C GLY A 183 14.66 6.39 -7.61
N ALA A 184 14.04 5.55 -6.78
CA ALA A 184 14.45 5.29 -5.41
C ALA A 184 15.11 3.91 -5.29
#